data_db362de6918550d57b19da1d93ac770a
#
_entry.id   db362de6918550d57b19da1d93ac770a
#
_cell.length_a   1.000
_cell.length_b   1.000
_cell.length_c   1.000
_cell.angle_alpha   90.00
_cell.angle_beta   90.00
_cell.angle_gamma   90.00
#
_symmetry.space_group_name_H-M   'P 1'
#
loop_
_entity.id
_entity.type
_entity.pdbx_description
1 polymer ?
#
loop_
_entity_poly.entity_id
_entity_poly.type
_entity_poly.pdbx_seq_one_letter_code
_entity_poly.pdbx_strand_id
1 'polypeptide(L)'
;MSIDAILSQVTGGLNWSSLSWEILLRALLILLVGIIFNKLLLRTVDRLLLRSASLAPIQRYLRSALSVLLWLVLILVVLGSVGVEMTSIIALLSVAGLAVSLALQNTLSNLAGG
;
A
#
# COMPACT_ATOMS: atom_id res chain seq x y z
N MET A 1 10.47 -20.16 -20.85
CA MET A 1 10.33 -19.98 -19.41
C MET A 1 8.99 -20.52 -18.95
N SER A 2 9.02 -21.46 -18.03
CA SER A 2 7.78 -21.99 -17.47
C SER A 2 7.21 -21.02 -16.43
N ILE A 3 5.91 -21.05 -16.26
CA ILE A 3 5.21 -20.24 -15.25
C ILE A 3 5.75 -20.59 -13.86
N ASP A 4 6.13 -21.86 -13.63
CA ASP A 4 6.69 -22.31 -12.36
C ASP A 4 8.01 -21.62 -12.03
N ALA A 5 8.86 -21.39 -13.03
CA ALA A 5 10.12 -20.67 -12.83
C ALA A 5 9.89 -19.20 -12.47
N ILE A 6 8.89 -18.57 -13.09
CA ILE A 6 8.54 -17.18 -12.80
C ILE A 6 7.95 -17.09 -11.39
N LEU A 7 7.05 -18.00 -11.04
CA LEU A 7 6.45 -18.06 -9.71
C LEU A 7 7.50 -18.31 -8.62
N SER A 8 8.46 -19.17 -8.86
CA SER A 8 9.54 -19.42 -7.91
C SER A 8 10.44 -18.20 -7.72
N GLN A 9 10.63 -17.39 -8.76
CA GLN A 9 11.37 -16.12 -8.65
C GLN A 9 10.60 -15.07 -7.86
N VAL A 10 9.30 -14.95 -8.10
CA VAL A 10 8.44 -13.97 -7.41
C VAL A 10 8.26 -14.37 -5.95
N THR A 11 8.08 -15.66 -5.69
CA THR A 11 7.89 -16.17 -4.32
C THR A 11 9.19 -16.51 -3.61
N GLY A 12 10.29 -16.24 -4.20
CA GLY A 12 11.73 -16.42 -3.87
C GLY A 12 12.18 -17.08 -2.57
N GLY A 13 11.45 -17.08 -1.56
CA GLY A 13 11.73 -17.79 -0.31
C GLY A 13 10.51 -18.52 0.20
N LEU A 14 9.44 -18.52 -0.59
CA LEU A 14 8.18 -19.10 -0.15
C LEU A 14 8.19 -20.59 -0.45
N ASN A 15 8.52 -21.35 0.58
CA ASN A 15 8.45 -22.80 0.51
C ASN A 15 7.08 -23.23 1.03
N TRP A 16 6.25 -23.75 0.14
CA TRP A 16 4.87 -24.15 0.48
C TRP A 16 4.82 -25.20 1.59
N SER A 17 5.88 -26.02 1.70
CA SER A 17 6.00 -27.02 2.77
C SER A 17 6.35 -26.40 4.11
N SER A 18 6.94 -25.19 4.13
CA SER A 18 7.29 -24.49 5.36
C SER A 18 6.22 -23.50 5.81
N LEU A 19 5.12 -23.38 5.06
CA LEU A 19 3.96 -22.61 5.49
C LEU A 19 3.29 -23.30 6.66
N SER A 20 3.76 -22.96 7.87
CA SER A 20 3.18 -23.47 9.11
C SER A 20 1.96 -22.63 9.49
N TRP A 21 1.14 -23.18 10.36
CA TRP A 21 0.01 -22.46 10.95
C TRP A 21 0.44 -21.15 11.60
N GLU A 22 1.66 -21.10 12.13
CA GLU A 22 2.21 -19.90 12.77
C GLU A 22 2.32 -18.74 11.78
N ILE A 23 2.83 -18.99 10.57
CA ILE A 23 2.97 -17.96 9.53
C ILE A 23 1.59 -17.47 9.10
N LEU A 24 0.65 -18.38 8.89
CA LEU A 24 -0.71 -18.02 8.49
C LEU A 24 -1.42 -17.22 9.59
N LEU A 25 -1.28 -17.63 10.84
CA LEU A 25 -1.85 -16.89 11.97
C LEU A 25 -1.24 -15.50 12.09
N ARG A 26 0.07 -15.40 11.94
CA ARG A 26 0.78 -14.13 11.98
C ARG A 26 0.28 -13.19 10.88
N ALA A 27 0.19 -13.69 9.65
CA ALA A 27 -0.30 -12.91 8.52
C ALA A 27 -1.74 -12.44 8.76
N LEU A 28 -2.58 -13.32 9.27
CA LEU A 28 -3.98 -13.01 9.58
C LEU A 28 -4.08 -11.93 10.66
N LEU A 29 -3.28 -12.05 11.72
CA LEU A 29 -3.23 -11.06 12.80
C LEU A 29 -2.78 -9.70 12.27
N ILE A 30 -1.74 -9.67 11.46
CA ILE A 30 -1.24 -8.43 10.85
C ILE A 30 -2.31 -7.80 9.98
N LEU A 31 -3.02 -8.62 9.21
CA LEU A 31 -4.10 -8.14 8.36
C LEU A 31 -5.23 -7.54 9.17
N LEU A 32 -5.68 -8.22 10.22
CA LEU A 32 -6.76 -7.73 11.09
C LEU A 32 -6.38 -6.42 11.78
N VAL A 33 -5.19 -6.39 12.40
CA VAL A 33 -4.69 -5.19 13.07
C VAL A 33 -4.53 -4.05 12.05
N GLY A 34 -4.03 -4.35 10.86
CA GLY A 34 -3.85 -3.37 9.80
C GLY A 34 -5.16 -2.78 9.31
N ILE A 35 -6.19 -3.62 9.14
CA ILE A 35 -7.53 -3.15 8.74
C ILE A 35 -8.09 -2.21 9.80
N ILE A 36 -7.98 -2.58 11.06
CA ILE A 36 -8.45 -1.73 12.18
C ILE A 36 -7.68 -0.41 12.18
N PHE A 37 -6.36 -0.48 12.04
CA PHE A 37 -5.50 0.70 12.01
C PHE A 37 -5.84 1.61 10.82
N ASN A 38 -6.06 1.05 9.63
CA ASN A 38 -6.45 1.80 8.45
C ASN A 38 -7.80 2.51 8.65
N LYS A 39 -8.77 1.80 9.25
CA LYS A 39 -10.07 2.38 9.54
C LYS A 39 -9.97 3.55 10.52
N LEU A 40 -9.17 3.39 11.56
CA LEU A 40 -8.96 4.43 12.56
C LEU A 40 -8.26 5.66 11.95
N LEU A 41 -7.24 5.43 11.13
CA LEU A 41 -6.53 6.51 10.45
C LEU A 41 -7.44 7.29 9.50
N LEU A 42 -8.20 6.58 8.66
CA LEU A 42 -9.12 7.21 7.73
C LEU A 42 -10.22 7.97 8.45
N ARG A 43 -10.71 7.43 9.56
CA ARG A 43 -11.71 8.12 10.39
C ARG A 43 -11.15 9.39 11.00
N THR A 44 -9.90 9.35 11.48
CA THR A 44 -9.21 10.52 12.02
C THR A 44 -8.99 11.57 10.94
N VAL A 45 -8.56 11.15 9.76
CA VAL A 45 -8.37 12.04 8.61
C VAL A 45 -9.69 12.70 8.21
N ASP A 46 -10.78 11.93 8.17
CA ASP A 46 -12.11 12.45 7.85
C ASP A 46 -12.53 13.52 8.85
N ARG A 47 -12.28 13.29 10.15
CA ARG A 47 -12.58 14.28 11.18
C ARG A 47 -11.80 15.56 11.01
N LEU A 48 -10.50 15.45 10.71
CA LEU A 48 -9.66 16.61 10.51
C LEU A 48 -10.05 17.39 9.25
N LEU A 49 -10.38 16.69 8.17
CA LEU A 49 -10.79 17.31 6.91
C LEU A 49 -12.17 17.96 6.99
N LEU A 50 -13.09 17.38 7.79
CA LEU A 50 -14.42 17.96 8.00
C LEU A 50 -14.37 19.31 8.71
N ARG A 51 -13.31 19.59 9.47
CA ARG A 51 -13.13 20.88 10.15
C ARG A 51 -12.75 22.00 9.18
N SER A 52 -12.26 21.65 7.98
CA SER A 52 -11.83 22.63 6.98
C SER A 52 -12.80 22.61 5.80
N ALA A 53 -13.79 23.49 5.81
CA ALA A 53 -14.77 23.58 4.73
C ALA A 53 -14.13 23.95 3.39
N SER A 54 -13.00 24.68 3.41
CA SER A 54 -12.27 25.09 2.21
C SER A 54 -11.59 23.95 1.49
N LEU A 55 -11.36 22.81 2.16
CA LEU A 55 -10.70 21.64 1.60
C LEU A 55 -11.68 20.59 1.08
N ALA A 56 -12.99 20.85 1.15
CA ALA A 56 -14.01 19.88 0.76
C ALA A 56 -13.86 19.32 -0.65
N PRO A 57 -13.50 20.10 -1.70
CA PRO A 57 -13.28 19.54 -3.04
C PRO A 57 -12.05 18.63 -3.13
N ILE A 58 -11.00 18.94 -2.36
CA ILE A 58 -9.73 18.19 -2.35
C ILE A 58 -9.81 17.00 -1.41
N GLN A 59 -10.69 17.08 -0.41
CA GLN A 59 -10.85 16.05 0.62
C GLN A 59 -11.07 14.65 0.03
N ARG A 60 -11.91 14.56 -0.99
CA ARG A 60 -12.24 13.29 -1.63
C ARG A 60 -11.01 12.66 -2.27
N TYR A 61 -10.19 13.46 -2.96
CA TYR A 61 -8.96 13.01 -3.59
C TYR A 61 -7.90 12.62 -2.58
N LEU A 62 -7.73 13.42 -1.54
CA LEU A 62 -6.77 13.14 -0.46
C LEU A 62 -7.13 11.86 0.27
N ARG A 63 -8.41 11.68 0.58
CA ARG A 63 -8.89 10.48 1.26
C ARG A 63 -8.66 9.24 0.39
N SER A 64 -8.99 9.30 -0.90
CA SER A 64 -8.78 8.19 -1.83
C SER A 64 -7.31 7.85 -1.97
N ALA A 65 -6.45 8.84 -2.15
CA ALA A 65 -5.02 8.66 -2.29
C ALA A 65 -4.42 8.02 -1.02
N LEU A 66 -4.81 8.53 0.14
CA LEU A 66 -4.36 7.99 1.41
C LEU A 66 -4.85 6.57 1.64
N SER A 67 -6.11 6.29 1.28
CA SER A 67 -6.68 4.95 1.39
C SER A 67 -5.92 3.95 0.54
N VAL A 68 -5.64 4.29 -0.72
CA VAL A 68 -4.87 3.44 -1.63
C VAL A 68 -3.47 3.19 -1.07
N LEU A 69 -2.82 4.24 -0.57
CA LEU A 69 -1.47 4.13 0.00
C LEU A 69 -1.47 3.21 1.23
N LEU A 70 -2.43 3.40 2.14
CA LEU A 70 -2.54 2.59 3.35
C LEU A 70 -2.81 1.12 3.03
N TRP A 71 -3.69 0.83 2.08
CA TRP A 71 -3.95 -0.53 1.64
C TRP A 71 -2.73 -1.15 0.98
N LEU A 72 -2.01 -0.38 0.17
CA LEU A 72 -0.78 -0.85 -0.47
C LEU A 72 0.26 -1.23 0.57
N VAL A 73 0.48 -0.37 1.56
CA VAL A 73 1.43 -0.65 2.65
C VAL A 73 1.01 -1.89 3.43
N LEU A 74 -0.29 -2.03 3.72
CA LEU A 74 -0.80 -3.19 4.45
C LEU A 74 -0.56 -4.49 3.67
N ILE A 75 -0.85 -4.49 2.37
CA ILE A 75 -0.61 -5.65 1.51
C ILE A 75 0.87 -6.00 1.51
N LEU A 76 1.75 -5.01 1.40
CA LEU A 76 3.19 -5.23 1.43
C LEU A 76 3.65 -5.84 2.74
N VAL A 77 3.14 -5.35 3.87
CA VAL A 77 3.49 -5.88 5.19
C VAL A 77 3.04 -7.33 5.33
N VAL A 78 1.82 -7.64 4.88
CA VAL A 78 1.29 -9.00 4.92
C VAL A 78 2.13 -9.94 4.04
N LEU A 79 2.44 -9.53 2.81
CA LEU A 79 3.27 -10.32 1.90
C LEU A 79 4.67 -10.57 2.48
N GLY A 80 5.27 -9.53 3.07
CA GLY A 80 6.57 -9.65 3.71
C GLY A 80 6.54 -10.61 4.90
N SER A 81 5.44 -10.63 5.65
CA SER A 81 5.30 -11.54 6.80
C SER A 81 5.17 -13.01 6.39
N VAL A 82 4.68 -13.27 5.19
CA VAL A 82 4.53 -14.63 4.64
C VAL A 82 5.85 -15.15 4.03
N GLY A 83 6.82 -14.27 3.82
CA GLY A 83 8.13 -14.65 3.30
C GLY A 83 8.34 -14.31 1.82
N VAL A 84 7.46 -13.49 1.24
CA VAL A 84 7.64 -13.03 -0.14
C VAL A 84 8.83 -12.07 -0.20
N GLU A 85 9.66 -12.20 -1.24
CA GLU A 85 10.78 -11.31 -1.44
C GLU A 85 10.28 -9.90 -1.77
N MET A 86 10.64 -8.93 -0.92
CA MET A 86 10.12 -7.57 -1.03
C MET A 86 11.00 -6.65 -1.86
N THR A 87 12.28 -7.00 -2.05
CA THR A 87 13.23 -6.13 -2.75
C THR A 87 12.77 -5.76 -4.15
N SER A 88 12.34 -6.75 -4.94
CA SER A 88 11.85 -6.54 -6.30
C SER A 88 10.56 -5.75 -6.33
N ILE A 89 9.66 -6.03 -5.39
CA ILE A 89 8.36 -5.35 -5.28
C ILE A 89 8.57 -3.88 -4.92
N ILE A 90 9.44 -3.60 -3.95
CA ILE A 90 9.77 -2.23 -3.54
C ILE A 90 10.42 -1.46 -4.69
N ALA A 91 11.31 -2.11 -5.44
CA ALA A 91 11.94 -1.50 -6.61
C ALA A 91 10.91 -1.12 -7.66
N LEU A 92 9.97 -2.02 -7.99
CA LEU A 92 8.89 -1.75 -8.93
C LEU A 92 7.98 -0.60 -8.45
N LEU A 93 7.65 -0.62 -7.16
CA LEU A 93 6.82 0.43 -6.56
C LEU A 93 7.53 1.78 -6.57
N SER A 94 8.84 1.78 -6.38
CA SER A 94 9.65 3.02 -6.42
C SER A 94 9.62 3.62 -7.81
N VAL A 95 9.77 2.80 -8.85
CA VAL A 95 9.68 3.25 -10.25
C VAL A 95 8.27 3.76 -10.56
N ALA A 96 7.24 3.01 -10.14
CA ALA A 96 5.86 3.41 -10.34
C ALA A 96 5.54 4.71 -9.60
N GLY A 97 6.04 4.87 -8.37
CA GLY A 97 5.89 6.09 -7.59
C GLY A 97 6.53 7.29 -8.26
N LEU A 98 7.72 7.09 -8.82
CA LEU A 98 8.41 8.14 -9.57
C LEU A 98 7.60 8.53 -10.82
N ALA A 99 7.08 7.55 -11.54
CA ALA A 99 6.27 7.79 -12.74
C ALA A 99 5.00 8.58 -12.39
N VAL A 100 4.32 8.21 -11.29
CA VAL A 100 3.13 8.94 -10.82
C VAL A 100 3.51 10.37 -10.40
N SER A 101 4.63 10.53 -9.70
CA SER A 101 5.11 11.85 -9.29
C SER A 101 5.36 12.76 -10.47
N LEU A 102 6.00 12.24 -11.54
CA LEU A 102 6.25 13.01 -12.76
C LEU A 102 4.94 13.34 -13.47
N ALA A 103 3.99 12.40 -13.51
CA ALA A 103 2.68 12.62 -14.11
C ALA A 103 1.88 13.70 -13.39
N LEU A 104 2.00 13.76 -12.06
CA LEU A 104 1.28 14.73 -11.24
C LEU A 104 2.01 16.08 -11.13
N GLN A 105 3.26 16.15 -11.57
CA GLN A 105 4.10 17.34 -11.41
C GLN A 105 3.44 18.58 -11.99
N ASN A 106 2.89 18.50 -13.20
CA ASN A 106 2.22 19.61 -13.84
C ASN A 106 0.96 20.06 -13.10
N THR A 107 0.18 19.08 -12.60
CA THR A 107 -1.02 19.35 -11.83
C THR A 107 -0.68 20.07 -10.53
N LEU A 108 0.34 19.57 -9.81
CA LEU A 108 0.79 20.20 -8.56
C LEU A 108 1.36 21.58 -8.80
N SER A 109 2.12 21.75 -9.87
CA SER A 109 2.67 23.06 -10.26
C SER A 109 1.56 24.07 -10.56
N ASN A 110 0.54 23.65 -11.29
CA ASN A 110 -0.61 24.49 -11.59
C ASN A 110 -1.39 24.88 -10.34
N LEU A 111 -1.58 23.92 -9.41
CA LEU A 111 -2.25 24.19 -8.14
C LEU A 111 -1.44 25.16 -7.27
N ALA A 112 -0.12 24.98 -7.21
CA ALA A 112 0.76 25.85 -6.44
C ALA A 112 0.90 27.23 -7.04
N GLY A 113 0.85 27.32 -8.37
CA GLY A 113 0.96 28.58 -9.08
C GLY A 113 -0.32 29.42 -9.16
N GLY A 114 -1.39 28.87 -8.63
CA GLY A 114 -2.70 29.54 -8.64
C GLY A 114 -3.52 29.14 -9.83
#